data_31f1e1022057153b81ca10f1e5308922
#
_entry.id   31f1e1022057153b81ca10f1e5308922
#
_cell.length_a   1.000
_cell.length_b   1.000
_cell.length_c   1.000
_cell.angle_alpha   90.00
_cell.angle_beta   90.00
_cell.angle_gamma   90.00
#
_symmetry.space_group_name_H-M   'P 1'
#
loop_
_entity.id
_entity.type
_entity.pdbx_description
1 polymer ?
#
loop_
_entity_poly.entity_id
_entity_poly.type
_entity_poly.pdbx_seq_one_letter_code
_entity_poly.pdbx_strand_id
1 'polypeptide(L)'
;QGGQMYSGTAGEMNYYGVSKLSGDMRKNEFIVENAVKETGKDADGNSIYAPNDIKVTDAQAYFTRRRSIDESYIYDNSYIKLRELSVSYPVFSKKWLNVNVNVFARNILVWSEMKGFDPEASQGNDNMGGAFERFSLPGTASYGFGFNVKF
;
A
#
# COMPACT_ATOMS: atom_id res chain seq x y z
N GLN A 1 -1.95 1.23 14.37
CA GLN A 1 -3.07 1.78 13.59
C GLN A 1 -3.54 0.74 12.59
N GLY A 2 -4.76 0.82 12.17
CA GLY A 2 -5.39 -0.12 11.26
C GLY A 2 -6.60 0.53 10.57
N GLY A 3 -7.29 -0.26 9.76
CA GLY A 3 -8.44 0.13 8.97
C GLY A 3 -8.32 -0.40 7.55
N GLN A 4 -9.11 0.14 6.65
CA GLN A 4 -9.07 -0.21 5.24
C GLN A 4 -8.68 1.02 4.42
N MET A 5 -7.94 0.80 3.35
CA MET A 5 -7.54 1.85 2.42
C MET A 5 -7.74 1.37 0.98
N TYR A 6 -8.38 2.19 0.16
CA TYR A 6 -8.45 1.99 -1.28
C TYR A 6 -7.14 2.49 -1.93
N SER A 7 -6.52 1.66 -2.76
CA SER A 7 -5.34 2.03 -3.53
C SER A 7 -5.62 2.15 -5.02
N GLY A 8 -5.79 3.36 -5.50
CA GLY A 8 -5.84 3.64 -6.93
C GLY A 8 -4.53 3.35 -7.64
N THR A 9 -3.40 3.51 -6.94
CA THR A 9 -2.07 3.17 -7.49
C THR A 9 -1.96 1.68 -7.82
N ALA A 10 -2.45 0.78 -6.97
CA ALA A 10 -2.45 -0.65 -7.23
C ALA A 10 -3.28 -0.99 -8.50
N GLY A 11 -4.42 -0.33 -8.69
CA GLY A 11 -5.23 -0.47 -9.90
C GLY A 11 -4.47 -0.07 -11.16
N GLU A 12 -3.82 1.07 -11.14
CA GLU A 12 -3.01 1.55 -12.25
C GLU A 12 -1.78 0.66 -12.51
N MET A 13 -1.08 0.23 -11.46
CA MET A 13 0.06 -0.68 -11.60
C MET A 13 -0.34 -2.02 -12.25
N ASN A 14 -1.51 -2.56 -11.89
CA ASN A 14 -2.04 -3.76 -12.52
C ASN A 14 -2.39 -3.51 -13.98
N TYR A 15 -3.05 -2.42 -14.30
CA TYR A 15 -3.42 -2.04 -15.65
C TYR A 15 -2.21 -1.87 -16.58
N TYR A 16 -1.17 -1.19 -16.11
CA TYR A 16 0.07 -0.97 -16.87
C TYR A 16 1.04 -2.16 -16.83
N GLY A 17 0.73 -3.23 -16.14
CA GLY A 17 1.55 -4.44 -16.11
C GLY A 17 2.86 -4.30 -15.32
N VAL A 18 2.94 -3.33 -14.40
CA VAL A 18 4.14 -3.06 -13.58
C VAL A 18 4.06 -3.63 -12.17
N SER A 19 2.92 -4.18 -11.77
CA SER A 19 2.82 -4.96 -10.53
C SER A 19 3.36 -6.37 -10.72
N LYS A 20 3.74 -7.03 -9.61
CA LYS A 20 4.13 -8.44 -9.66
C LYS A 20 3.00 -9.31 -10.23
N LEU A 21 1.76 -9.10 -9.75
CA LEU A 21 0.59 -9.85 -10.19
C LEU A 21 0.38 -9.74 -11.70
N SER A 22 0.32 -8.54 -12.23
CA SER A 22 0.10 -8.33 -13.65
C SER A 22 1.32 -8.72 -14.51
N GLY A 23 2.52 -8.61 -13.96
CA GLY A 23 3.75 -9.08 -14.60
C GLY A 23 3.77 -10.58 -14.79
N ASP A 24 3.33 -11.35 -13.79
CA ASP A 24 3.22 -12.82 -13.87
C ASP A 24 2.11 -13.24 -14.85
N MET A 25 0.96 -12.56 -14.84
CA MET A 25 -0.17 -12.85 -15.71
C MET A 25 0.04 -12.43 -17.16
N ARG A 26 0.84 -11.40 -17.42
CA ARG A 26 1.08 -10.86 -18.76
C ARG A 26 1.70 -11.87 -19.75
N LYS A 27 2.47 -12.83 -19.23
CA LYS A 27 3.22 -13.79 -20.06
C LYS A 27 2.51 -15.10 -20.26
N ASN A 28 1.48 -15.39 -19.49
CA ASN A 28 0.80 -16.68 -19.49
C ASN A 28 -0.71 -16.48 -19.59
N GLU A 29 -1.36 -17.36 -20.33
CA GLU A 29 -2.82 -17.49 -20.26
C GLU A 29 -3.21 -18.00 -18.87
N PHE A 30 -4.28 -17.48 -18.30
CA PHE A 30 -4.77 -17.90 -16.99
C PHE A 30 -6.30 -18.00 -16.97
N ILE A 31 -6.82 -18.80 -16.06
CA ILE A 31 -8.25 -18.89 -15.77
C ILE A 31 -8.50 -18.13 -14.47
N VAL A 32 -9.55 -17.30 -14.45
CA VAL A 32 -9.93 -16.61 -13.21
C VAL A 32 -10.53 -17.63 -12.26
N GLU A 33 -9.82 -17.90 -11.17
CA GLU A 33 -10.24 -18.84 -10.14
C GLU A 33 -11.51 -18.34 -9.42
N ASN A 34 -12.34 -19.30 -8.97
CA ASN A 34 -13.60 -19.05 -8.27
C ASN A 34 -14.61 -18.18 -9.03
N ALA A 35 -14.40 -17.97 -10.33
CA ALA A 35 -15.37 -17.33 -11.19
C ALA A 35 -16.33 -18.35 -11.80
N VAL A 36 -17.49 -17.88 -12.23
CA VAL A 36 -18.49 -18.67 -12.96
C VAL A 36 -18.74 -18.08 -14.34
N LYS A 37 -19.10 -18.93 -15.28
CA LYS A 37 -19.58 -18.53 -16.61
C LYS A 37 -21.07 -18.85 -16.77
N GLU A 38 -21.79 -18.00 -17.44
CA GLU A 38 -23.16 -18.28 -17.85
C GLU A 38 -23.13 -19.32 -18.98
N THR A 39 -23.90 -20.39 -18.82
CA THR A 39 -23.98 -21.52 -19.80
C THR A 39 -25.30 -21.52 -20.54
N GLY A 40 -26.29 -20.78 -20.10
CA GLY A 40 -27.60 -20.68 -20.71
C GLY A 40 -28.65 -20.10 -19.75
N LYS A 41 -29.89 -20.23 -20.12
CA LYS A 41 -31.04 -19.86 -19.27
C LYS A 41 -31.96 -21.04 -19.04
N ASP A 42 -32.58 -21.10 -17.88
CA ASP A 42 -33.65 -22.07 -17.58
C ASP A 42 -34.98 -21.70 -18.26
N ALA A 43 -36.00 -22.52 -18.04
CA ALA A 43 -37.32 -22.31 -18.60
C ALA A 43 -38.01 -21.02 -18.11
N ASP A 44 -37.59 -20.52 -16.94
CA ASP A 44 -38.11 -19.32 -16.29
C ASP A 44 -37.31 -18.06 -16.65
N GLY A 45 -36.24 -18.21 -17.47
CA GLY A 45 -35.39 -17.12 -17.96
C GLY A 45 -34.21 -16.76 -17.04
N ASN A 46 -33.96 -17.52 -15.95
CA ASN A 46 -32.84 -17.28 -15.06
C ASN A 46 -31.55 -17.84 -15.65
N SER A 47 -30.44 -17.17 -15.41
CA SER A 47 -29.12 -17.59 -15.91
C SER A 47 -28.63 -18.83 -15.17
N ILE A 48 -28.18 -19.83 -15.92
CA ILE A 48 -27.53 -21.05 -15.41
C ILE A 48 -26.02 -20.82 -15.45
N TYR A 49 -25.34 -21.09 -14.34
CA TYR A 49 -23.92 -20.89 -14.19
C TYR A 49 -23.17 -22.21 -14.01
N ALA A 50 -21.95 -22.26 -14.56
CA ALA A 50 -20.99 -23.34 -14.34
C ALA A 50 -19.63 -22.77 -13.94
N PRO A 51 -18.73 -23.56 -13.35
CA PRO A 51 -17.36 -23.13 -13.08
C PRO A 51 -16.69 -22.54 -14.34
N ASN A 52 -15.94 -21.47 -14.18
CA ASN A 52 -15.27 -20.81 -15.28
C ASN A 52 -14.10 -21.64 -15.81
N ASP A 53 -14.08 -21.90 -17.11
CA ASP A 53 -13.00 -22.54 -17.85
C ASP A 53 -12.43 -21.64 -18.96
N ILE A 54 -12.91 -20.40 -19.04
CA ILE A 54 -12.51 -19.45 -20.06
C ILE A 54 -11.12 -18.91 -19.71
N LYS A 55 -10.19 -19.13 -20.64
CA LYS A 55 -8.83 -18.59 -20.51
C LYS A 55 -8.80 -17.10 -20.86
N VAL A 56 -8.15 -16.33 -20.02
CA VAL A 56 -7.80 -14.95 -20.31
C VAL A 56 -6.49 -14.93 -21.08
N THR A 57 -6.53 -14.46 -22.32
CA THR A 57 -5.38 -14.33 -23.22
C THR A 57 -4.83 -12.90 -23.24
N ASP A 58 -5.64 -11.91 -22.88
CA ASP A 58 -5.29 -10.50 -22.79
C ASP A 58 -5.40 -10.01 -21.34
N ALA A 59 -4.26 -10.00 -20.66
CA ALA A 59 -4.17 -9.56 -19.27
C ALA A 59 -4.55 -8.07 -19.12
N GLN A 60 -4.24 -7.22 -20.09
CA GLN A 60 -4.59 -5.78 -20.02
C GLN A 60 -6.10 -5.58 -20.10
N ALA A 61 -6.79 -6.27 -20.98
CA ALA A 61 -8.25 -6.22 -21.08
C ALA A 61 -8.91 -6.71 -19.78
N TYR A 62 -8.36 -7.74 -19.15
CA TYR A 62 -8.81 -8.23 -17.85
C TYR A 62 -8.66 -7.17 -16.77
N PHE A 63 -7.47 -6.56 -16.64
CA PHE A 63 -7.23 -5.52 -15.62
C PHE A 63 -8.00 -4.23 -15.90
N THR A 64 -8.28 -3.90 -17.18
CA THR A 64 -9.16 -2.78 -17.53
C THR A 64 -10.56 -2.94 -16.93
N ARG A 65 -11.13 -4.14 -17.00
CA ARG A 65 -12.43 -4.44 -16.41
C ARG A 65 -12.36 -4.51 -14.90
N ARG A 66 -11.33 -5.18 -14.35
CA ARG A 66 -11.14 -5.32 -12.91
C ARG A 66 -10.93 -3.98 -12.21
N ARG A 67 -10.34 -3.00 -12.89
CA ARG A 67 -10.13 -1.64 -12.36
C ARG A 67 -11.44 -0.92 -12.01
N SER A 68 -12.56 -1.31 -12.59
CA SER A 68 -13.89 -0.79 -12.26
C SER A 68 -14.52 -1.44 -11.03
N ILE A 69 -13.84 -2.40 -10.39
CA ILE A 69 -14.29 -3.09 -9.19
C ILE A 69 -13.45 -2.61 -8.01
N ASP A 70 -13.91 -1.57 -7.35
CA ASP A 70 -13.16 -0.90 -6.28
C ASP A 70 -12.78 -1.83 -5.12
N GLU A 71 -13.65 -2.79 -4.79
CA GLU A 71 -13.40 -3.81 -3.76
C GLU A 71 -12.09 -4.58 -3.98
N SER A 72 -11.70 -4.78 -5.25
CA SER A 72 -10.45 -5.46 -5.60
C SER A 72 -9.18 -4.69 -5.19
N TYR A 73 -9.32 -3.44 -4.79
CA TYR A 73 -8.22 -2.52 -4.45
C TYR A 73 -8.34 -1.94 -3.05
N ILE A 74 -9.23 -2.52 -2.24
CA ILE A 74 -9.32 -2.22 -0.81
C ILE A 74 -8.36 -3.16 -0.07
N TYR A 75 -7.43 -2.60 0.67
CA TYR A 75 -6.41 -3.31 1.43
C TYR A 75 -6.56 -3.06 2.93
N ASP A 76 -6.14 -4.04 3.72
CA ASP A 76 -5.94 -3.83 5.16
C ASP A 76 -4.76 -2.88 5.36
N ASN A 77 -5.03 -1.75 5.99
CA ASN A 77 -4.04 -0.71 6.29
C ASN A 77 -3.54 -0.80 7.73
N SER A 78 -3.50 -1.99 8.30
CA SER A 78 -2.90 -2.22 9.62
C SER A 78 -1.38 -2.10 9.56
N TYR A 79 -0.80 -1.27 10.42
CA TYR A 79 0.64 -1.05 10.44
C TYR A 79 1.21 -0.65 11.80
N ILE A 80 2.51 -0.89 11.94
CA ILE A 80 3.36 -0.42 13.04
C ILE A 80 4.52 0.35 12.43
N LYS A 81 4.74 1.59 12.89
CA LYS A 81 5.80 2.46 12.37
C LYS A 81 6.69 2.97 13.52
N LEU A 82 8.00 2.78 13.38
CA LEU A 82 8.97 3.39 14.26
C LEU A 82 9.24 4.82 13.78
N ARG A 83 8.53 5.78 14.40
CA ARG A 83 8.53 7.19 13.97
C ARG A 83 9.81 7.91 14.33
N GLU A 84 10.34 7.67 15.52
CA GLU A 84 11.56 8.32 15.98
C GLU A 84 12.30 7.41 16.95
N LEU A 85 13.59 7.36 16.76
CA LEU A 85 14.56 6.83 17.71
C LEU A 85 15.61 7.92 17.94
N SER A 86 15.76 8.37 19.20
CA SER A 86 16.76 9.37 19.54
C SER A 86 17.54 8.95 20.77
N VAL A 87 18.83 9.24 20.74
CA VAL A 87 19.76 9.01 21.86
C VAL A 87 20.51 10.29 22.12
N SER A 88 20.49 10.76 23.37
CA SER A 88 21.23 11.94 23.83
C SER A 88 22.25 11.52 24.87
N TYR A 89 23.45 12.02 24.75
CA TYR A 89 24.54 11.74 25.67
C TYR A 89 25.25 13.02 26.12
N PRO A 90 25.43 13.24 27.41
CA PRO A 90 26.20 14.37 27.94
C PRO A 90 27.70 14.09 27.76
N VAL A 91 28.31 14.77 26.84
CA VAL A 91 29.75 14.62 26.53
C VAL A 91 30.61 15.40 27.52
N PHE A 92 30.09 16.57 27.94
CA PHE A 92 30.80 17.44 28.86
C PHE A 92 29.81 18.11 29.82
N SER A 93 30.09 18.08 31.12
CA SER A 93 29.25 18.71 32.14
C SER A 93 30.10 19.36 33.21
N LYS A 94 30.16 20.69 33.21
CA LYS A 94 30.82 21.54 34.21
C LYS A 94 29.86 22.67 34.63
N LYS A 95 30.12 23.28 35.76
CA LYS A 95 29.28 24.37 36.30
C LYS A 95 28.99 25.52 35.30
N TRP A 96 29.90 25.75 34.40
CA TRP A 96 29.86 26.85 33.41
C TRP A 96 29.64 26.41 31.98
N LEU A 97 29.66 25.09 31.69
CA LEU A 97 29.46 24.57 30.32
C LEU A 97 28.91 23.14 30.38
N ASN A 98 27.79 22.94 29.70
CA ASN A 98 27.21 21.62 29.47
C ASN A 98 27.06 21.39 27.96
N VAL A 99 27.59 20.28 27.49
CA VAL A 99 27.51 19.88 26.08
C VAL A 99 26.86 18.50 25.99
N ASN A 100 25.71 18.44 25.31
CA ASN A 100 25.02 17.20 24.99
C ASN A 100 25.09 16.97 23.49
N VAL A 101 25.36 15.73 23.11
CA VAL A 101 25.26 15.26 21.72
C VAL A 101 24.00 14.42 21.60
N ASN A 102 23.22 14.65 20.58
CA ASN A 102 22.06 13.83 20.25
C ASN A 102 22.17 13.27 18.83
N VAL A 103 21.79 12.01 18.68
CA VAL A 103 21.64 11.34 17.40
C VAL A 103 20.19 10.93 17.29
N PHE A 104 19.59 11.14 16.13
CA PHE A 104 18.21 10.75 15.90
C PHE A 104 18.03 10.10 14.52
N ALA A 105 17.05 9.23 14.44
CA ALA A 105 16.60 8.62 13.21
C ALA A 105 15.06 8.62 13.18
N ARG A 106 14.47 9.04 12.07
CA ARG A 106 13.02 9.13 11.91
C ARG A 106 12.52 8.29 10.75
N ASN A 107 11.33 7.72 10.89
CA ASN A 107 10.64 6.90 9.89
C ASN A 107 11.51 5.76 9.33
N ILE A 108 12.29 5.12 10.18
CA ILE A 108 13.29 4.12 9.76
C ILE A 108 12.72 2.74 9.52
N LEU A 109 11.62 2.38 10.16
CA LEU A 109 10.98 1.08 10.03
C LEU A 109 9.47 1.23 9.96
N VAL A 110 8.88 0.49 9.02
CA VAL A 110 7.44 0.31 8.90
C VAL A 110 7.12 -1.16 8.67
N TRP A 111 6.19 -1.70 9.43
CA TRP A 111 5.58 -3.01 9.21
C TRP A 111 4.13 -2.77 8.85
N SER A 112 3.72 -3.19 7.65
CA SER A 112 2.38 -2.97 7.13
C SER A 112 1.90 -4.19 6.38
N GLU A 113 0.61 -4.49 6.50
CA GLU A 113 -0.08 -5.48 5.65
C GLU A 113 -0.20 -4.96 4.21
N MET A 114 -0.34 -3.66 4.02
CA MET A 114 -0.36 -3.02 2.71
C MET A 114 1.05 -2.90 2.14
N LYS A 115 1.49 -3.93 1.43
CA LYS A 115 2.86 -4.02 0.90
C LYS A 115 3.05 -3.13 -0.33
N GLY A 116 4.16 -2.40 -0.34
CA GLY A 116 4.56 -1.56 -1.49
C GLY A 116 4.04 -0.12 -1.44
N PHE A 117 3.30 0.24 -0.39
CA PHE A 117 2.77 1.59 -0.19
C PHE A 117 3.08 2.06 1.24
N ASP A 118 3.15 3.37 1.44
CA ASP A 118 3.22 3.93 2.79
C ASP A 118 1.79 3.97 3.38
N PRO A 119 1.51 3.28 4.48
CA PRO A 119 0.18 3.22 5.07
C PRO A 119 -0.34 4.58 5.57
N GLU A 120 0.52 5.58 5.67
CA GLU A 120 0.17 6.96 6.05
C GLU A 120 0.00 7.89 4.85
N ALA A 121 0.32 7.43 3.64
CA ALA A 121 0.22 8.21 2.41
C ALA A 121 -1.23 8.28 1.89
N SER A 122 -2.14 8.88 2.65
CA SER A 122 -3.50 9.18 2.19
C SER A 122 -3.59 10.56 1.53
N GLN A 123 -4.52 10.72 0.60
CA GLN A 123 -4.70 11.98 -0.15
C GLN A 123 -5.62 12.99 0.53
N GLY A 124 -6.19 12.69 1.69
CA GLY A 124 -7.08 13.58 2.40
C GLY A 124 -7.04 13.39 3.91
N ASN A 125 -7.41 14.44 4.61
CA ASN A 125 -7.50 14.45 6.08
C ASN A 125 -8.96 14.43 6.57
N ASP A 126 -9.92 14.32 5.66
CA ASP A 126 -11.34 14.21 5.96
C ASP A 126 -11.78 12.72 6.05
N ASN A 127 -13.04 12.52 6.44
CA ASN A 127 -13.62 11.18 6.59
C ASN A 127 -13.70 10.37 5.28
N MET A 128 -13.62 11.04 4.13
CA MET A 128 -13.71 10.41 2.80
C MET A 128 -12.32 10.27 2.16
N GLY A 129 -11.46 11.28 2.27
CA GLY A 129 -10.14 11.29 1.65
C GLY A 129 -9.07 10.52 2.44
N GLY A 130 -9.28 10.31 3.76
CA GLY A 130 -8.31 9.64 4.63
C GLY A 130 -8.14 8.13 4.36
N ALA A 131 -9.05 7.52 3.60
CA ALA A 131 -9.01 6.11 3.24
C ALA A 131 -8.67 5.87 1.75
N PHE A 132 -8.12 6.86 1.07
CA PHE A 132 -7.83 6.82 -0.35
C PHE A 132 -6.36 7.16 -0.63
N GLU A 133 -5.68 6.30 -1.39
CA GLU A 133 -4.33 6.50 -1.88
C GLU A 133 -4.32 6.43 -3.41
N ARG A 134 -3.66 7.38 -4.07
CA ARG A 134 -3.40 7.34 -5.51
C ARG A 134 -2.13 8.12 -5.83
N PHE A 135 -1.06 7.42 -6.22
CA PHE A 135 0.26 7.98 -6.52
C PHE A 135 0.84 8.87 -5.42
N SER A 136 0.51 8.56 -4.17
CA SER A 136 1.05 9.27 -3.02
C SER A 136 2.52 8.91 -2.82
N LEU A 137 3.35 9.92 -2.58
CA LEU A 137 4.76 9.68 -2.28
C LEU A 137 4.90 9.11 -0.86
N PRO A 138 5.75 8.09 -0.67
CA PRO A 138 6.02 7.55 0.65
C PRO A 138 6.76 8.56 1.53
N GLY A 139 6.56 8.44 2.83
CA GLY A 139 7.33 9.20 3.81
C GLY A 139 8.83 8.90 3.72
N THR A 140 9.67 9.92 3.90
CA THR A 140 11.12 9.78 3.85
C THR A 140 11.69 9.40 5.21
N ALA A 141 12.69 8.51 5.24
CA ALA A 141 13.53 8.30 6.41
C ALA A 141 14.54 9.45 6.54
N SER A 142 14.79 9.89 7.77
CA SER A 142 15.79 10.91 8.04
C SER A 142 16.68 10.53 9.21
N TYR A 143 17.95 10.91 9.11
CA TYR A 143 18.96 10.70 10.14
C TYR A 143 19.66 12.02 10.42
N GLY A 144 19.97 12.26 11.66
CA GLY A 144 20.66 13.49 12.04
C GLY A 144 21.39 13.39 13.35
N PHE A 145 22.22 14.38 13.56
CA PHE A 145 22.88 14.60 14.85
C PHE A 145 22.81 16.07 15.23
N GLY A 146 22.86 16.35 16.50
CA GLY A 146 22.82 17.71 17.02
C GLY A 146 23.70 17.87 18.25
N PHE A 147 24.07 19.12 18.49
CA PHE A 147 24.77 19.54 19.68
C PHE A 147 23.93 20.54 20.44
N ASN A 148 23.79 20.34 21.74
CA ASN A 148 23.16 21.31 22.63
C ASN A 148 24.21 21.79 23.62
N VAL A 149 24.54 23.07 23.54
CA VAL A 149 25.54 23.72 24.38
C VAL A 149 24.85 24.74 25.28
N LYS A 150 25.03 24.59 26.58
CA LYS A 150 24.55 25.53 27.63
C LYS A 150 25.73 26.05 28.41
N PHE A 151 25.83 27.32 28.51
CA PHE A 151 26.84 28.05 29.28
C PHE A 151 26.19 29.01 30.30
#